data_7f1e892fabd98d78423ad584af7fce73
#
_entry.id   7f1e892fabd98d78423ad584af7fce73
#
_cell.length_a   1.000
_cell.length_b   1.000
_cell.length_c   1.000
_cell.angle_alpha   90.00
_cell.angle_beta   90.00
_cell.angle_gamma   90.00
#
_symmetry.space_group_name_H-M   'P 1'
#
loop_
_entity.id
_entity.type
_entity.pdbx_description
1 polymer ?
#
loop_
_entity_poly.entity_id
_entity_poly.type
_entity_poly.pdbx_seq_one_letter_code
_entity_poly.pdbx_strand_id
1 'polypeptide(L)'
;MRRRPLARIAGYTLTCIAAAATLVASGFAYVVVRDVSSIGSSHAIASGPSIGPQNILLMGLESRTDWNGNVLPWTILRHLHAGTRRGVLYQGVGGNATNTLILIHIPAGGRRAVGFSIPRDDLVNYAGTVGPQQQGKIDDAYGISMYYEEGLLRQKYPNMSQSRLAFLGNEAGRRAAVKTVEKLTGVRIDHFAEVNLAGFWELAKVLGGVEVCLKHAVHDSYSGANFHAGYQHLDAQQALAFVRQRHGLLNGDLDRTHRQQAFIDAVIYKLRRQGVLTDLSKVSGLLGVARRYVITDAGWNLLDFATQMKYLTSGHLLFRTLPIQSYGTWGTPVQDVNLVDVHQIQTIVHAAFYPPPGARAGSTHHHHATPAGPPATVDVYNGTSVYHLAAQVRAALVRGGYLAGKTGNTASRPTTAVWFGAGAEPSARKIARLFGVTARPSASVPASHVRILLGAGATVPNLQPSSSPSPSPTVIPSTGPQGGAVTAIGRRGIPCVN
;
A
#
# COMPACT_ATOMS: atom_id res chain seq x y z
N MET A 1 -71.26 23.39 -12.22
CA MET A 1 -70.07 24.23 -12.00
C MET A 1 -68.78 23.45 -12.32
N ARG A 2 -68.01 23.96 -13.30
CA ARG A 2 -66.87 23.26 -13.92
C ARG A 2 -65.61 23.34 -13.09
N ARG A 3 -65.20 22.26 -12.38
CA ARG A 3 -63.88 22.14 -11.70
C ARG A 3 -62.92 21.15 -12.42
N ARG A 4 -63.16 20.82 -13.70
CA ARG A 4 -62.36 19.81 -14.44
C ARG A 4 -61.11 20.31 -15.18
N PRO A 5 -60.81 21.60 -15.46
CA PRO A 5 -59.62 21.99 -16.22
C PRO A 5 -58.33 21.99 -15.35
N LEU A 6 -58.41 22.35 -14.06
CA LEU A 6 -57.21 22.44 -13.19
C LEU A 6 -56.55 21.11 -12.92
N ALA A 7 -57.32 20.02 -12.73
CA ALA A 7 -56.77 18.68 -12.53
C ALA A 7 -56.04 18.11 -13.78
N ARG A 8 -56.53 18.46 -14.98
CA ARG A 8 -55.87 18.06 -16.23
C ARG A 8 -54.55 18.83 -16.47
N ILE A 9 -54.51 20.13 -16.16
CA ILE A 9 -53.30 20.95 -16.27
C ILE A 9 -52.26 20.43 -15.24
N ALA A 10 -52.62 20.16 -13.99
CA ALA A 10 -51.73 19.60 -13.00
C ALA A 10 -51.23 18.20 -13.40
N GLY A 11 -52.05 17.37 -14.05
CA GLY A 11 -51.61 16.09 -14.62
C GLY A 11 -50.56 16.23 -15.72
N TYR A 12 -50.77 17.14 -16.68
CA TYR A 12 -49.82 17.40 -17.76
C TYR A 12 -48.48 17.98 -17.25
N THR A 13 -48.51 18.91 -16.28
CA THR A 13 -47.31 19.45 -15.68
C THR A 13 -46.52 18.38 -14.91
N LEU A 14 -47.17 17.49 -14.16
CA LEU A 14 -46.51 16.39 -13.49
C LEU A 14 -45.88 15.40 -14.47
N THR A 15 -46.60 15.09 -15.57
CA THR A 15 -46.07 14.21 -16.64
C THR A 15 -44.86 14.82 -17.36
N CYS A 16 -44.91 16.12 -17.64
CA CYS A 16 -43.79 16.84 -18.25
C CYS A 16 -42.56 16.87 -17.32
N ILE A 17 -42.75 17.09 -16.01
CA ILE A 17 -41.69 17.06 -15.02
C ILE A 17 -41.08 15.65 -14.91
N ALA A 18 -41.94 14.61 -14.86
CA ALA A 18 -41.48 13.22 -14.84
C ALA A 18 -40.74 12.84 -16.11
N ALA A 19 -41.22 13.25 -17.30
CA ALA A 19 -40.54 13.02 -18.56
C ALA A 19 -39.19 13.76 -18.63
N ALA A 20 -39.13 15.02 -18.19
CA ALA A 20 -37.88 15.78 -18.10
C ALA A 20 -36.89 15.15 -17.12
N ALA A 21 -37.33 14.72 -15.96
CA ALA A 21 -36.51 14.00 -14.99
C ALA A 21 -35.98 12.68 -15.54
N THR A 22 -36.82 11.92 -16.29
CA THR A 22 -36.39 10.67 -16.93
C THR A 22 -35.35 10.94 -18.04
N LEU A 23 -35.54 11.99 -18.85
CA LEU A 23 -34.57 12.39 -19.88
C LEU A 23 -33.23 12.81 -19.27
N VAL A 24 -33.26 13.60 -18.19
CA VAL A 24 -32.04 14.01 -17.48
C VAL A 24 -31.33 12.79 -16.87
N ALA A 25 -32.10 11.89 -16.22
CA ALA A 25 -31.53 10.68 -15.64
C ALA A 25 -30.96 9.74 -16.70
N SER A 26 -31.66 9.57 -17.84
CA SER A 26 -31.20 8.74 -18.97
C SER A 26 -29.99 9.37 -19.66
N GLY A 27 -29.98 10.70 -19.85
CA GLY A 27 -28.83 11.43 -20.40
C GLY A 27 -27.62 11.31 -19.48
N PHE A 28 -27.79 11.43 -18.18
CA PHE A 28 -26.70 11.23 -17.21
C PHE A 28 -26.20 9.78 -17.21
N ALA A 29 -27.12 8.79 -17.18
CA ALA A 29 -26.74 7.38 -17.26
C ALA A 29 -25.96 7.07 -18.55
N TYR A 30 -26.38 7.62 -19.69
CA TYR A 30 -25.65 7.50 -20.96
C TYR A 30 -24.24 8.08 -20.89
N VAL A 31 -24.08 9.29 -20.31
CA VAL A 31 -22.76 9.91 -20.14
C VAL A 31 -21.87 9.06 -19.24
N VAL A 32 -22.40 8.58 -18.11
CA VAL A 32 -21.66 7.70 -17.19
C VAL A 32 -21.22 6.42 -17.88
N VAL A 33 -22.12 5.73 -18.60
CA VAL A 33 -21.80 4.49 -19.32
C VAL A 33 -20.74 4.75 -20.38
N ARG A 34 -20.91 5.79 -21.21
CA ARG A 34 -19.94 6.18 -22.22
C ARG A 34 -18.58 6.52 -21.62
N ASP A 35 -18.56 7.28 -20.52
CA ASP A 35 -17.31 7.71 -19.93
C ASP A 35 -16.59 6.56 -19.21
N VAL A 36 -17.30 5.66 -18.57
CA VAL A 36 -16.72 4.41 -18.01
C VAL A 36 -16.16 3.52 -19.10
N SER A 37 -16.88 3.32 -20.22
CA SER A 37 -16.41 2.50 -21.34
C SER A 37 -15.24 3.11 -22.12
N SER A 38 -14.93 4.40 -21.89
CA SER A 38 -13.80 5.11 -22.51
C SER A 38 -12.57 5.23 -21.59
N ILE A 39 -12.58 4.64 -20.40
CA ILE A 39 -11.38 4.49 -19.56
C ILE A 39 -10.36 3.65 -20.33
N GLY A 40 -9.09 4.04 -20.26
CA GLY A 40 -8.01 3.34 -20.94
C GLY A 40 -7.97 1.85 -20.57
N SER A 41 -7.85 0.99 -21.55
CA SER A 41 -7.85 -0.45 -21.37
C SER A 41 -6.55 -1.11 -21.86
N SER A 42 -6.15 -2.16 -21.19
CA SER A 42 -4.93 -2.94 -21.42
C SER A 42 -5.25 -4.42 -21.56
N HIS A 43 -4.55 -5.08 -22.48
CA HIS A 43 -4.61 -6.53 -22.68
C HIS A 43 -3.42 -7.26 -22.04
N ALA A 44 -2.77 -6.65 -21.05
CA ALA A 44 -1.62 -7.23 -20.37
C ALA A 44 -1.93 -8.54 -19.64
N ILE A 45 -3.18 -8.71 -19.19
CA ILE A 45 -3.67 -9.92 -18.53
C ILE A 45 -4.99 -10.40 -19.12
N ALA A 46 -5.29 -11.69 -18.89
CA ALA A 46 -6.64 -12.21 -19.09
C ALA A 46 -7.48 -11.86 -17.85
N SER A 47 -8.47 -11.01 -18.05
CA SER A 47 -9.35 -10.53 -16.97
C SER A 47 -10.15 -11.68 -16.33
N GLY A 48 -10.41 -11.54 -15.03
CA GLY A 48 -11.32 -12.39 -14.30
C GLY A 48 -12.78 -11.95 -14.43
N PRO A 49 -13.69 -12.54 -13.61
CA PRO A 49 -15.09 -12.13 -13.58
C PRO A 49 -15.24 -10.77 -12.88
N SER A 50 -16.07 -9.90 -13.42
CA SER A 50 -16.34 -8.57 -12.85
C SER A 50 -17.30 -8.59 -11.65
N ILE A 51 -17.91 -9.72 -11.34
CA ILE A 51 -18.82 -9.95 -10.21
C ILE A 51 -18.38 -11.23 -9.47
N GLY A 52 -18.51 -11.22 -8.16
CA GLY A 52 -18.10 -12.34 -7.30
C GLY A 52 -16.79 -12.06 -6.56
N PRO A 53 -16.09 -13.11 -6.08
CA PRO A 53 -14.79 -12.92 -5.45
C PRO A 53 -13.76 -12.50 -6.50
N GLN A 54 -12.96 -11.48 -6.16
CA GLN A 54 -11.99 -10.88 -7.09
C GLN A 54 -10.71 -10.49 -6.35
N ASN A 55 -9.58 -10.68 -7.03
CA ASN A 55 -8.28 -10.16 -6.62
C ASN A 55 -7.92 -8.99 -7.55
N ILE A 56 -7.78 -7.80 -7.00
CA ILE A 56 -7.55 -6.56 -7.74
C ILE A 56 -6.20 -6.00 -7.34
N LEU A 57 -5.33 -5.71 -8.31
CA LEU A 57 -4.07 -5.03 -8.08
C LEU A 57 -4.19 -3.55 -8.42
N LEU A 58 -3.99 -2.69 -7.41
CA LEU A 58 -3.82 -1.26 -7.60
C LEU A 58 -2.34 -0.95 -7.77
N MET A 59 -1.99 -0.26 -8.86
CA MET A 59 -0.62 0.14 -9.20
C MET A 59 -0.52 1.66 -9.29
N GLY A 60 0.39 2.25 -8.51
CA GLY A 60 0.77 3.65 -8.61
C GLY A 60 2.10 3.77 -9.34
N LEU A 61 2.06 4.29 -10.59
CA LEU A 61 3.23 4.41 -11.44
C LEU A 61 3.90 5.79 -11.28
N GLU A 62 5.20 5.79 -10.95
CA GLU A 62 5.99 7.01 -10.95
C GLU A 62 6.43 7.37 -12.37
N SER A 63 5.49 7.83 -13.19
CA SER A 63 5.75 8.28 -14.56
C SER A 63 5.58 9.79 -14.68
N ARG A 64 6.43 10.40 -15.49
CA ARG A 64 6.37 11.82 -15.91
C ARG A 64 5.92 11.96 -17.36
N THR A 65 5.44 10.86 -17.94
CA THR A 65 4.88 10.81 -19.29
C THR A 65 3.39 10.48 -19.22
N ASP A 66 2.69 10.82 -20.30
CA ASP A 66 1.36 10.28 -20.58
C ASP A 66 1.47 8.83 -21.11
N TRP A 67 0.32 8.21 -21.37
CA TRP A 67 0.25 6.84 -21.89
C TRP A 67 0.83 6.66 -23.31
N ASN A 68 1.06 7.76 -24.04
CA ASN A 68 1.68 7.80 -25.35
C ASN A 68 3.20 8.04 -25.29
N GLY A 69 3.78 8.11 -24.08
CA GLY A 69 5.20 8.36 -23.88
C GLY A 69 5.62 9.82 -24.03
N ASN A 70 4.67 10.75 -24.19
CA ASN A 70 4.98 12.18 -24.23
C ASN A 70 5.20 12.72 -22.82
N VAL A 71 6.21 13.58 -22.66
CA VAL A 71 6.48 14.24 -21.38
C VAL A 71 5.28 15.11 -20.99
N LEU A 72 4.82 14.98 -19.74
CA LEU A 72 3.73 15.78 -19.20
C LEU A 72 4.07 17.28 -19.25
N PRO A 73 3.08 18.17 -19.49
CA PRO A 73 3.28 19.60 -19.48
C PRO A 73 3.91 20.09 -18.17
N TRP A 74 4.82 21.08 -18.26
CA TRP A 74 5.46 21.64 -17.07
C TRP A 74 4.47 22.21 -16.05
N THR A 75 3.33 22.68 -16.49
CA THR A 75 2.22 23.12 -15.63
C THR A 75 1.71 22.03 -14.70
N ILE A 76 1.82 20.75 -15.10
CA ILE A 76 1.51 19.59 -14.27
C ILE A 76 2.75 19.18 -13.47
N LEU A 77 3.90 18.99 -14.13
CA LEU A 77 5.13 18.49 -13.52
C LEU A 77 5.61 19.31 -12.32
N ARG A 78 5.42 20.64 -12.35
CA ARG A 78 5.79 21.52 -11.22
C ARG A 78 5.01 21.20 -9.93
N HIS A 79 3.78 20.72 -10.04
CA HIS A 79 2.94 20.33 -8.89
C HIS A 79 3.32 18.93 -8.35
N LEU A 80 3.98 18.12 -9.15
CA LEU A 80 4.33 16.75 -8.78
C LEU A 80 5.63 16.65 -7.98
N HIS A 81 6.35 17.77 -7.73
CA HIS A 81 7.72 17.75 -7.18
C HIS A 81 8.59 16.67 -7.85
N ALA A 82 8.49 16.58 -9.18
CA ALA A 82 9.09 15.50 -9.97
C ALA A 82 10.51 15.84 -10.47
N GLY A 83 11.19 16.77 -9.82
CA GLY A 83 12.51 17.26 -10.20
C GLY A 83 12.49 18.63 -10.90
N THR A 84 13.65 19.10 -11.33
CA THR A 84 13.76 20.38 -12.05
C THR A 84 13.32 20.22 -13.51
N ARG A 85 12.84 21.30 -14.14
CA ARG A 85 12.47 21.32 -15.56
C ARG A 85 13.60 20.78 -16.44
N ARG A 86 14.84 21.17 -16.16
CA ARG A 86 16.03 20.72 -16.90
C ARG A 86 16.28 19.22 -16.67
N GLY A 87 16.22 18.75 -15.44
CA GLY A 87 16.42 17.33 -15.12
C GLY A 87 15.37 16.43 -15.78
N VAL A 88 14.09 16.81 -15.76
CA VAL A 88 13.01 16.04 -16.39
C VAL A 88 13.17 15.98 -17.92
N LEU A 89 13.58 17.11 -18.56
CA LEU A 89 13.68 17.18 -20.01
C LEU A 89 14.96 16.54 -20.56
N TYR A 90 16.07 16.51 -19.79
CA TYR A 90 17.39 16.11 -20.30
C TYR A 90 17.96 14.84 -19.69
N GLN A 91 17.49 14.40 -18.50
CA GLN A 91 18.03 13.23 -17.81
C GLN A 91 17.12 11.99 -17.90
N GLY A 92 16.07 12.07 -18.70
CA GLY A 92 15.07 11.03 -18.75
C GLY A 92 13.96 11.19 -17.73
N VAL A 93 12.91 10.43 -17.87
CA VAL A 93 11.59 10.70 -17.30
C VAL A 93 11.28 9.82 -16.08
N GLY A 94 12.28 9.44 -15.31
CA GLY A 94 12.13 8.50 -14.20
C GLY A 94 11.99 7.06 -14.66
N GLY A 95 12.18 6.12 -13.74
CA GLY A 95 12.29 4.70 -14.06
C GLY A 95 10.97 3.96 -14.32
N ASN A 96 9.83 4.64 -14.39
CA ASN A 96 8.50 4.00 -14.47
C ASN A 96 8.33 2.89 -13.40
N ALA A 97 8.79 3.18 -12.18
CA ALA A 97 8.66 2.27 -11.04
C ALA A 97 7.22 2.26 -10.51
N THR A 98 6.74 1.09 -10.15
CA THR A 98 5.45 0.91 -9.48
C THR A 98 5.58 1.15 -7.98
N ASN A 99 5.77 2.41 -7.59
CA ASN A 99 6.02 2.82 -6.20
C ASN A 99 4.89 2.52 -5.21
N THR A 100 3.73 2.13 -5.70
CA THR A 100 2.58 1.67 -4.91
C THR A 100 2.04 0.41 -5.54
N LEU A 101 2.03 -0.67 -4.77
CA LEU A 101 1.44 -1.95 -5.12
C LEU A 101 0.52 -2.39 -3.98
N ILE A 102 -0.79 -2.45 -4.25
CA ILE A 102 -1.78 -2.87 -3.26
C ILE A 102 -2.67 -3.95 -3.87
N LEU A 103 -2.59 -5.14 -3.31
CA LEU A 103 -3.42 -6.28 -3.71
C LEU A 103 -4.66 -6.33 -2.82
N ILE A 104 -5.85 -6.21 -3.40
CA ILE A 104 -7.14 -6.21 -2.70
C ILE A 104 -7.91 -7.46 -3.08
N HIS A 105 -8.37 -8.20 -2.09
CA HIS A 105 -9.34 -9.28 -2.24
C HIS A 105 -10.74 -8.83 -1.83
N ILE A 106 -11.69 -9.02 -2.73
CA ILE A 106 -13.11 -8.86 -2.47
C ILE A 106 -13.72 -10.26 -2.41
N PRO A 107 -14.19 -10.72 -1.24
CA PRO A 107 -14.78 -12.05 -1.12
C PRO A 107 -16.18 -12.14 -1.70
N ALA A 108 -16.65 -13.34 -1.95
CA ALA A 108 -18.04 -13.59 -2.31
C ALA A 108 -18.99 -12.94 -1.28
N GLY A 109 -19.99 -12.19 -1.79
CA GLY A 109 -20.96 -11.47 -0.93
C GLY A 109 -20.46 -10.15 -0.35
N GLY A 110 -19.23 -9.70 -0.66
CA GLY A 110 -18.75 -8.32 -0.46
C GLY A 110 -18.68 -7.81 0.99
N ARG A 111 -18.73 -8.66 2.00
CA ARG A 111 -18.90 -8.21 3.40
C ARG A 111 -17.64 -7.61 4.02
N ARG A 112 -16.44 -8.06 3.66
CA ARG A 112 -15.17 -7.57 4.20
C ARG A 112 -14.06 -7.78 3.16
N ALA A 113 -13.56 -6.70 2.59
CA ALA A 113 -12.40 -6.76 1.72
C ALA A 113 -11.10 -6.72 2.55
N VAL A 114 -10.05 -7.37 2.05
CA VAL A 114 -8.71 -7.35 2.64
C VAL A 114 -7.74 -6.82 1.60
N GLY A 115 -6.92 -5.84 1.98
CA GLY A 115 -5.88 -5.27 1.14
C GLY A 115 -4.50 -5.52 1.72
N PHE A 116 -3.55 -5.91 0.88
CA PHE A 116 -2.13 -5.99 1.21
C PHE A 116 -1.32 -4.97 0.44
N SER A 117 -0.67 -4.06 1.14
CA SER A 117 0.39 -3.24 0.55
C SER A 117 1.66 -4.08 0.44
N ILE A 118 2.27 -4.05 -0.72
CA ILE A 118 3.53 -4.74 -1.03
C ILE A 118 4.64 -3.69 -0.98
N PRO A 119 5.63 -3.82 -0.08
CA PRO A 119 6.73 -2.88 -0.02
C PRO A 119 7.50 -2.89 -1.35
N ARG A 120 7.72 -1.71 -1.90
CA ARG A 120 8.30 -1.57 -3.24
C ARG A 120 9.74 -2.05 -3.37
N ASP A 121 10.49 -1.96 -2.28
CA ASP A 121 11.92 -2.35 -2.24
C ASP A 121 12.09 -3.86 -1.94
N ASP A 122 11.02 -4.68 -1.98
CA ASP A 122 11.09 -6.13 -1.79
C ASP A 122 11.90 -6.77 -2.92
N LEU A 123 12.96 -7.51 -2.55
CA LEU A 123 13.80 -8.25 -3.48
C LEU A 123 13.09 -9.52 -3.93
N VAL A 124 12.72 -9.58 -5.19
CA VAL A 124 11.90 -10.67 -5.76
C VAL A 124 12.49 -11.20 -7.06
N ASN A 125 12.16 -12.44 -7.38
CA ASN A 125 12.38 -12.98 -8.72
C ASN A 125 11.25 -12.49 -9.62
N TYR A 126 11.60 -11.81 -10.70
CA TYR A 126 10.63 -11.32 -11.68
C TYR A 126 9.92 -12.45 -12.42
N ALA A 127 8.81 -12.11 -13.03
CA ALA A 127 8.03 -13.00 -13.87
C ALA A 127 7.60 -12.29 -15.17
N GLY A 128 7.49 -13.05 -16.24
CA GLY A 128 7.22 -12.49 -17.56
C GLY A 128 8.49 -12.16 -18.34
N THR A 129 8.37 -11.30 -19.35
CA THR A 129 9.50 -10.90 -20.20
C THR A 129 10.20 -9.68 -19.58
N VAL A 130 11.25 -9.94 -18.83
CA VAL A 130 12.02 -8.90 -18.12
C VAL A 130 13.47 -8.79 -18.64
N GLY A 131 13.78 -9.41 -19.76
CA GLY A 131 15.13 -9.42 -20.33
C GLY A 131 16.10 -10.25 -19.48
N PRO A 132 17.40 -9.88 -19.49
CA PRO A 132 18.42 -10.61 -18.77
C PRO A 132 18.34 -10.46 -17.24
N GLN A 133 17.75 -9.40 -16.74
CA GLN A 133 17.61 -9.17 -15.31
C GLN A 133 16.42 -9.94 -14.76
N GLN A 134 16.67 -11.01 -13.99
CA GLN A 134 15.65 -11.91 -13.48
C GLN A 134 15.25 -11.64 -12.04
N GLN A 135 15.96 -10.77 -11.32
CA GLN A 135 15.72 -10.45 -9.91
C GLN A 135 15.98 -8.97 -9.66
N GLY A 136 15.29 -8.38 -8.70
CA GLY A 136 15.47 -7.01 -8.25
C GLY A 136 14.32 -6.54 -7.37
N LYS A 137 14.24 -5.23 -7.14
CA LYS A 137 13.13 -4.62 -6.43
C LYS A 137 11.82 -4.83 -7.18
N ILE A 138 10.74 -5.15 -6.47
CA ILE A 138 9.46 -5.44 -7.10
C ILE A 138 8.91 -4.26 -7.91
N ASP A 139 9.18 -3.02 -7.49
CA ASP A 139 8.73 -1.82 -8.18
C ASP A 139 9.44 -1.59 -9.53
N ASP A 140 10.64 -2.15 -9.73
CA ASP A 140 11.40 -2.05 -10.96
C ASP A 140 10.91 -3.01 -12.06
N ALA A 141 10.14 -4.05 -11.73
CA ALA A 141 9.68 -5.07 -12.67
C ALA A 141 8.97 -4.47 -13.89
N TYR A 142 8.14 -3.44 -13.66
CA TYR A 142 7.44 -2.72 -14.71
C TYR A 142 8.42 -2.01 -15.67
N GLY A 143 9.26 -1.14 -15.12
CA GLY A 143 10.19 -0.32 -15.90
C GLY A 143 11.18 -1.15 -16.69
N ILE A 144 11.75 -2.18 -16.06
CA ILE A 144 12.72 -3.09 -16.71
C ILE A 144 12.08 -3.79 -17.91
N SER A 145 10.91 -4.37 -17.75
CA SER A 145 10.19 -5.05 -18.83
C SER A 145 9.79 -4.09 -19.95
N MET A 146 9.31 -2.91 -19.60
CA MET A 146 8.93 -1.87 -20.53
C MET A 146 10.12 -1.45 -21.40
N TYR A 147 11.24 -1.09 -20.80
CA TYR A 147 12.42 -0.65 -21.54
C TYR A 147 13.06 -1.76 -22.38
N TYR A 148 13.03 -2.99 -21.87
CA TYR A 148 13.51 -4.15 -22.61
C TYR A 148 12.68 -4.39 -23.88
N GLU A 149 11.36 -4.39 -23.77
CA GLU A 149 10.44 -4.53 -24.90
C GLU A 149 10.60 -3.38 -25.89
N GLU A 150 10.67 -2.14 -25.44
CA GLU A 150 10.91 -0.99 -26.32
C GLU A 150 12.24 -1.11 -27.07
N GLY A 151 13.30 -1.61 -26.42
CA GLY A 151 14.60 -1.85 -27.06
C GLY A 151 14.51 -2.88 -28.19
N LEU A 152 13.83 -4.02 -27.94
CA LEU A 152 13.59 -5.04 -28.96
C LEU A 152 12.77 -4.52 -30.13
N LEU A 153 11.71 -3.77 -29.84
CA LEU A 153 10.83 -3.19 -30.87
C LEU A 153 11.55 -2.14 -31.70
N ARG A 154 12.40 -1.29 -31.12
CA ARG A 154 13.20 -0.31 -31.88
C ARG A 154 14.18 -1.00 -32.82
N GLN A 155 14.79 -2.09 -32.37
CA GLN A 155 15.71 -2.87 -33.23
C GLN A 155 14.96 -3.54 -34.39
N LYS A 156 13.78 -4.12 -34.11
CA LYS A 156 13.00 -4.85 -35.10
C LYS A 156 12.23 -3.94 -36.05
N TYR A 157 11.75 -2.80 -35.54
CA TYR A 157 10.90 -1.85 -36.27
C TYR A 157 11.39 -0.41 -36.09
N PRO A 158 12.48 -0.01 -36.77
CA PRO A 158 13.13 1.30 -36.56
C PRO A 158 12.21 2.50 -36.77
N ASN A 159 11.18 2.35 -37.61
CA ASN A 159 10.22 3.39 -37.98
C ASN A 159 8.93 3.37 -37.13
N MET A 160 8.89 2.58 -36.05
CA MET A 160 7.71 2.55 -35.16
C MET A 160 7.52 3.92 -34.49
N SER A 161 6.28 4.40 -34.49
CA SER A 161 5.96 5.67 -33.82
C SER A 161 6.20 5.59 -32.32
N GLN A 162 6.60 6.72 -31.71
CA GLN A 162 6.84 6.79 -30.26
C GLN A 162 5.62 6.36 -29.45
N SER A 163 4.41 6.76 -29.87
CA SER A 163 3.18 6.38 -29.18
C SER A 163 2.92 4.88 -29.20
N ARG A 164 3.18 4.23 -30.35
CA ARG A 164 3.03 2.77 -30.46
C ARG A 164 4.06 2.02 -29.65
N LEU A 165 5.29 2.52 -29.65
CA LEU A 165 6.38 1.97 -28.85
C LEU A 165 6.08 2.05 -27.36
N ALA A 166 5.67 3.23 -26.88
CA ALA A 166 5.28 3.43 -25.50
C ALA A 166 4.08 2.57 -25.10
N PHE A 167 3.09 2.43 -25.98
CA PHE A 167 1.93 1.56 -25.72
C PHE A 167 2.37 0.11 -25.51
N LEU A 168 3.19 -0.46 -26.41
CA LEU A 168 3.64 -1.86 -26.32
C LEU A 168 4.60 -2.07 -25.14
N GLY A 169 5.49 -1.12 -24.88
CA GLY A 169 6.36 -1.13 -23.71
C GLY A 169 5.56 -1.15 -22.41
N ASN A 170 4.58 -0.26 -22.27
CA ASN A 170 3.70 -0.22 -21.10
C ASN A 170 2.90 -1.53 -20.94
N GLU A 171 2.42 -2.16 -22.02
CA GLU A 171 1.76 -3.47 -21.95
C GLU A 171 2.70 -4.56 -21.41
N ALA A 172 3.97 -4.56 -21.82
CA ALA A 172 4.98 -5.48 -21.28
C ALA A 172 5.26 -5.18 -19.80
N GLY A 173 5.40 -3.91 -19.42
CA GLY A 173 5.57 -3.48 -18.03
C GLY A 173 4.43 -3.92 -17.12
N ARG A 174 3.17 -3.69 -17.52
CA ARG A 174 1.98 -4.14 -16.78
C ARG A 174 1.99 -5.64 -16.57
N ARG A 175 2.25 -6.38 -17.64
CA ARG A 175 2.30 -7.85 -17.59
C ARG A 175 3.36 -8.35 -16.63
N ALA A 176 4.55 -7.77 -16.64
CA ALA A 176 5.63 -8.14 -15.74
C ALA A 176 5.31 -7.81 -14.29
N ALA A 177 4.79 -6.62 -14.01
CA ALA A 177 4.40 -6.22 -12.66
C ALA A 177 3.32 -7.15 -12.09
N VAL A 178 2.23 -7.38 -12.82
CA VAL A 178 1.15 -8.27 -12.39
C VAL A 178 1.67 -9.68 -12.15
N LYS A 179 2.40 -10.28 -13.11
CA LYS A 179 2.94 -11.64 -12.97
C LYS A 179 3.96 -11.77 -11.83
N THR A 180 4.74 -10.74 -11.57
CA THR A 180 5.68 -10.73 -10.45
C THR A 180 4.95 -10.69 -9.11
N VAL A 181 3.86 -9.91 -9.00
CA VAL A 181 3.00 -9.91 -7.81
C VAL A 181 2.29 -11.26 -7.63
N GLU A 182 1.77 -11.86 -8.71
CA GLU A 182 1.19 -13.22 -8.65
C GLU A 182 2.19 -14.25 -8.15
N LYS A 183 3.43 -14.21 -8.66
CA LYS A 183 4.52 -15.11 -8.23
C LYS A 183 4.89 -14.90 -6.76
N LEU A 184 4.94 -13.66 -6.29
CA LEU A 184 5.24 -13.33 -4.88
C LEU A 184 4.12 -13.81 -3.95
N THR A 185 2.87 -13.53 -4.31
CA THR A 185 1.72 -13.71 -3.41
C THR A 185 1.04 -15.07 -3.53
N GLY A 186 1.29 -15.79 -4.62
CA GLY A 186 0.69 -17.10 -4.89
C GLY A 186 -0.78 -17.04 -5.29
N VAL A 187 -1.33 -15.85 -5.56
CA VAL A 187 -2.73 -15.69 -5.98
C VAL A 187 -2.82 -15.05 -7.37
N ARG A 188 -3.80 -15.49 -8.15
CA ARG A 188 -4.11 -14.89 -9.45
C ARG A 188 -4.69 -13.49 -9.26
N ILE A 189 -4.30 -12.56 -10.12
CA ILE A 189 -4.89 -11.23 -10.21
C ILE A 189 -5.96 -11.25 -11.31
N ASP A 190 -7.19 -10.96 -10.93
CA ASP A 190 -8.34 -10.95 -11.84
C ASP A 190 -8.47 -9.63 -12.58
N HIS A 191 -8.16 -8.53 -11.89
CA HIS A 191 -8.23 -7.17 -12.41
C HIS A 191 -7.08 -6.32 -11.91
N PHE A 192 -6.74 -5.26 -12.65
CA PHE A 192 -5.85 -4.23 -12.16
C PHE A 192 -6.33 -2.83 -12.52
N ALA A 193 -5.91 -1.86 -11.73
CA ALA A 193 -6.02 -0.44 -12.03
C ALA A 193 -4.66 0.23 -11.83
N GLU A 194 -4.21 0.93 -12.84
CA GLU A 194 -2.96 1.69 -12.84
C GLU A 194 -3.25 3.19 -12.90
N VAL A 195 -2.59 3.97 -12.05
CA VAL A 195 -2.68 5.42 -12.04
C VAL A 195 -1.27 6.02 -11.97
N ASN A 196 -1.00 7.04 -12.78
CA ASN A 196 0.27 7.77 -12.70
C ASN A 196 0.18 8.96 -11.72
N LEU A 197 1.30 9.63 -11.47
CA LEU A 197 1.37 10.79 -10.54
C LEU A 197 0.39 11.90 -10.89
N ALA A 198 0.22 12.20 -12.19
CA ALA A 198 -0.71 13.24 -12.64
C ALA A 198 -2.16 12.86 -12.35
N GLY A 199 -2.50 11.60 -12.59
CA GLY A 199 -3.83 11.06 -12.28
C GLY A 199 -4.15 11.12 -10.80
N PHE A 200 -3.20 10.75 -9.95
CA PHE A 200 -3.36 10.88 -8.50
C PHE A 200 -3.65 12.33 -8.08
N TRP A 201 -2.85 13.29 -8.58
CA TRP A 201 -3.03 14.70 -8.26
C TRP A 201 -4.39 15.24 -8.74
N GLU A 202 -4.78 14.93 -9.97
CA GLU A 202 -6.07 15.35 -10.52
C GLU A 202 -7.27 14.71 -9.79
N LEU A 203 -7.18 13.41 -9.40
CA LEU A 203 -8.19 12.76 -8.58
C LEU A 203 -8.35 13.45 -7.23
N ALA A 204 -7.24 13.74 -6.54
CA ALA A 204 -7.25 14.45 -5.27
C ALA A 204 -7.85 15.85 -5.40
N LYS A 205 -7.56 16.56 -6.51
CA LYS A 205 -8.09 17.87 -6.83
C LYS A 205 -9.62 17.86 -7.05
N VAL A 206 -10.13 16.92 -7.85
CA VAL A 206 -11.58 16.79 -8.09
C VAL A 206 -12.32 16.40 -6.82
N LEU A 207 -11.72 15.58 -5.98
CA LEU A 207 -12.26 15.28 -4.65
C LEU A 207 -12.31 16.53 -3.74
N GLY A 208 -11.58 17.60 -4.07
CA GLY A 208 -11.42 18.77 -3.20
C GLY A 208 -10.57 18.45 -1.97
N GLY A 209 -9.51 17.65 -2.15
CA GLY A 209 -8.61 17.22 -1.09
C GLY A 209 -9.18 16.13 -0.19
N VAL A 210 -8.45 15.75 0.85
CA VAL A 210 -8.83 14.72 1.82
C VAL A 210 -8.46 15.13 3.25
N GLU A 211 -9.15 14.58 4.25
CA GLU A 211 -8.74 14.70 5.65
C GLU A 211 -7.84 13.55 6.05
N VAL A 212 -6.73 13.85 6.73
CA VAL A 212 -5.81 12.86 7.29
C VAL A 212 -5.49 13.17 8.73
N CYS A 213 -4.93 12.19 9.46
CA CYS A 213 -4.45 12.36 10.82
C CYS A 213 -2.99 11.91 10.93
N LEU A 214 -2.11 12.80 11.43
CA LEU A 214 -0.71 12.47 11.72
C LEU A 214 -0.47 12.41 13.22
N LYS A 215 0.34 11.42 13.66
CA LYS A 215 0.76 11.31 15.06
C LYS A 215 1.80 12.36 15.42
N HIS A 216 2.66 12.72 14.49
CA HIS A 216 3.77 13.66 14.67
C HIS A 216 3.79 14.68 13.53
N ALA A 217 4.26 15.88 13.82
CA ALA A 217 4.57 16.88 12.81
C ALA A 217 5.75 16.39 11.96
N VAL A 218 5.73 16.72 10.66
CA VAL A 218 6.77 16.31 9.71
C VAL A 218 7.15 17.46 8.80
N HIS A 219 8.44 17.50 8.44
CA HIS A 219 8.98 18.39 7.43
C HIS A 219 9.95 17.62 6.54
N ASP A 220 9.66 17.56 5.23
CA ASP A 220 10.49 16.85 4.24
C ASP A 220 10.52 17.64 2.93
N SER A 221 11.66 18.26 2.65
CA SER A 221 11.85 19.07 1.44
C SER A 221 11.88 18.22 0.15
N TYR A 222 12.18 16.93 0.23
CA TYR A 222 12.23 16.04 -0.95
C TYR A 222 10.84 15.74 -1.50
N SER A 223 9.88 15.46 -0.63
CA SER A 223 8.48 15.24 -1.04
C SER A 223 7.65 16.52 -1.07
N GLY A 224 8.15 17.59 -0.45
CA GLY A 224 7.40 18.82 -0.20
C GLY A 224 6.42 18.70 0.98
N ALA A 225 6.53 17.65 1.80
CA ALA A 225 5.69 17.45 2.97
C ALA A 225 6.04 18.44 4.09
N ASN A 226 5.04 19.18 4.56
CA ASN A 226 5.13 20.06 5.72
C ASN A 226 3.78 20.02 6.44
N PHE A 227 3.68 19.15 7.44
CA PHE A 227 2.42 18.84 8.11
C PHE A 227 2.57 18.96 9.62
N HIS A 228 1.54 19.48 10.28
CA HIS A 228 1.44 19.45 11.75
C HIS A 228 0.89 18.09 12.24
N ALA A 229 1.05 17.79 13.52
CA ALA A 229 0.41 16.64 14.16
C ALA A 229 -1.12 16.86 14.26
N GLY A 230 -1.90 15.78 14.25
CA GLY A 230 -3.35 15.80 14.37
C GLY A 230 -4.08 15.76 13.03
N TYR A 231 -5.37 16.08 13.10
CA TYR A 231 -6.24 16.11 11.90
C TYR A 231 -6.00 17.36 11.07
N GLN A 232 -5.92 17.18 9.76
CA GLN A 232 -5.75 18.27 8.83
C GLN A 232 -6.32 17.93 7.46
N HIS A 233 -6.77 18.94 6.75
CA HIS A 233 -7.20 18.84 5.36
C HIS A 233 -6.00 19.02 4.45
N LEU A 234 -5.81 18.10 3.53
CA LEU A 234 -4.77 18.15 2.50
C LEU A 234 -5.40 18.48 1.15
N ASP A 235 -4.90 19.51 0.49
CA ASP A 235 -5.19 19.75 -0.93
C ASP A 235 -4.50 18.69 -1.82
N ALA A 236 -4.66 18.80 -3.14
CA ALA A 236 -4.12 17.81 -4.08
C ALA A 236 -2.58 17.72 -4.04
N GLN A 237 -1.88 18.84 -3.86
CA GLN A 237 -0.44 18.89 -3.80
C GLN A 237 0.07 18.32 -2.48
N GLN A 238 -0.55 18.69 -1.38
CA GLN A 238 -0.27 18.19 -0.05
C GLN A 238 -0.58 16.68 0.04
N ALA A 239 -1.67 16.21 -0.56
CA ALA A 239 -2.03 14.80 -0.63
C ALA A 239 -0.95 13.98 -1.37
N LEU A 240 -0.43 14.51 -2.49
CA LEU A 240 0.67 13.86 -3.21
C LEU A 240 1.96 13.84 -2.38
N ALA A 241 2.31 14.93 -1.70
CA ALA A 241 3.46 14.99 -0.80
C ALA A 241 3.32 13.99 0.35
N PHE A 242 2.12 13.89 0.94
CA PHE A 242 1.80 12.98 2.04
C PHE A 242 2.03 11.50 1.69
N VAL A 243 1.56 11.04 0.52
CA VAL A 243 1.71 9.63 0.09
C VAL A 243 3.10 9.30 -0.45
N ARG A 244 3.93 10.31 -0.72
CA ARG A 244 5.30 10.14 -1.25
C ARG A 244 6.40 10.31 -0.22
N GLN A 245 6.12 10.93 0.92
CA GLN A 245 7.13 11.20 1.95
C GLN A 245 7.78 9.90 2.44
N ARG A 246 9.11 9.92 2.55
CA ARG A 246 9.95 8.83 3.08
C ARG A 246 10.96 9.34 4.11
N HIS A 247 11.56 10.50 3.85
CA HIS A 247 12.56 11.09 4.74
C HIS A 247 11.88 11.64 6.00
N GLY A 248 12.55 11.47 7.12
CA GLY A 248 12.01 11.86 8.43
C GLY A 248 10.96 10.93 9.03
N LEU A 249 10.62 9.84 8.33
CA LEU A 249 9.78 8.77 8.88
C LEU A 249 10.64 7.71 9.57
N LEU A 250 10.19 7.23 10.74
CA LEU A 250 10.94 6.28 11.58
C LEU A 250 11.31 4.99 10.82
N ASN A 251 10.38 4.49 10.01
CA ASN A 251 10.51 3.26 9.24
C ASN A 251 10.58 3.51 7.74
N GLY A 252 10.85 4.75 7.31
CA GLY A 252 11.06 5.13 5.92
C GLY A 252 9.92 4.70 5.01
N ASP A 253 10.21 3.78 4.09
CA ASP A 253 9.28 3.32 3.07
C ASP A 253 8.05 2.57 3.63
N LEU A 254 8.20 1.87 4.74
CA LEU A 254 7.10 1.14 5.37
C LEU A 254 6.08 2.09 6.02
N ASP A 255 6.52 3.19 6.62
CA ASP A 255 5.60 4.23 7.10
C ASP A 255 4.89 4.92 5.93
N ARG A 256 5.54 5.03 4.75
CA ARG A 256 4.89 5.52 3.54
C ARG A 256 3.75 4.60 3.11
N THR A 257 3.88 3.28 3.20
CA THR A 257 2.76 2.37 2.88
C THR A 257 1.57 2.61 3.80
N HIS A 258 1.78 2.89 5.09
CA HIS A 258 0.71 3.25 6.02
C HIS A 258 0.01 4.58 5.64
N ARG A 259 0.76 5.57 5.14
CA ARG A 259 0.19 6.82 4.63
C ARG A 259 -0.66 6.61 3.38
N GLN A 260 -0.22 5.74 2.46
CA GLN A 260 -1.00 5.37 1.28
C GLN A 260 -2.31 4.68 1.68
N GLN A 261 -2.27 3.78 2.66
CA GLN A 261 -3.46 3.13 3.22
C GLN A 261 -4.40 4.16 3.86
N ALA A 262 -3.87 5.03 4.71
CA ALA A 262 -4.66 6.10 5.36
C ALA A 262 -5.29 7.06 4.34
N PHE A 263 -4.59 7.37 3.25
CA PHE A 263 -5.14 8.17 2.16
C PHE A 263 -6.32 7.47 1.48
N ILE A 264 -6.21 6.17 1.17
CA ILE A 264 -7.30 5.40 0.56
C ILE A 264 -8.50 5.35 1.52
N ASP A 265 -8.29 5.11 2.81
CA ASP A 265 -9.36 5.14 3.82
C ASP A 265 -10.03 6.52 3.89
N ALA A 266 -9.25 7.60 3.82
CA ALA A 266 -9.77 8.97 3.79
C ALA A 266 -10.61 9.25 2.54
N VAL A 267 -10.17 8.77 1.37
CA VAL A 267 -10.95 8.85 0.11
C VAL A 267 -12.25 8.08 0.23
N ILE A 268 -12.22 6.83 0.69
CA ILE A 268 -13.41 6.00 0.89
C ILE A 268 -14.38 6.68 1.87
N TYR A 269 -13.87 7.21 2.99
CA TYR A 269 -14.65 7.96 3.96
C TYR A 269 -15.33 9.17 3.31
N LYS A 270 -14.58 9.96 2.52
CA LYS A 270 -15.09 11.14 1.82
C LYS A 270 -16.18 10.79 0.81
N LEU A 271 -15.95 9.77 -0.01
CA LEU A 271 -16.95 9.30 -0.99
C LEU A 271 -18.26 8.89 -0.33
N ARG A 272 -18.19 8.23 0.86
CA ARG A 272 -19.35 7.74 1.59
C ARG A 272 -20.11 8.82 2.36
N ARG A 273 -19.36 9.68 3.09
CA ARG A 273 -19.95 10.58 4.10
C ARG A 273 -20.22 11.98 3.60
N GLN A 274 -19.55 12.43 2.57
CA GLN A 274 -19.64 13.81 2.09
C GLN A 274 -20.42 13.96 0.79
N GLY A 275 -21.23 12.97 0.42
CA GLY A 275 -22.14 13.08 -0.72
C GLY A 275 -21.46 13.23 -2.09
N VAL A 276 -20.18 12.89 -2.22
CA VAL A 276 -19.44 13.02 -3.48
C VAL A 276 -20.13 12.23 -4.60
N LEU A 277 -20.65 11.05 -4.29
CA LEU A 277 -21.34 10.18 -5.25
C LEU A 277 -22.73 10.69 -5.64
N THR A 278 -23.29 11.64 -4.90
CA THR A 278 -24.57 12.30 -5.23
C THR A 278 -24.36 13.65 -5.92
N ASP A 279 -23.13 14.16 -5.95
CA ASP A 279 -22.73 15.39 -6.65
C ASP A 279 -22.33 15.05 -8.10
N LEU A 280 -23.23 15.30 -9.03
CA LEU A 280 -23.05 14.99 -10.46
C LEU A 280 -21.80 15.63 -11.07
N SER A 281 -21.45 16.84 -10.62
CA SER A 281 -20.25 17.55 -11.09
C SER A 281 -18.98 16.83 -10.65
N LYS A 282 -18.91 16.38 -9.40
CA LYS A 282 -17.77 15.62 -8.88
C LYS A 282 -17.66 14.24 -9.52
N VAL A 283 -18.79 13.54 -9.69
CA VAL A 283 -18.81 12.24 -10.39
C VAL A 283 -18.31 12.38 -11.81
N SER A 284 -18.82 13.36 -12.57
CA SER A 284 -18.35 13.65 -13.94
C SER A 284 -16.86 14.03 -13.97
N GLY A 285 -16.41 14.84 -13.01
CA GLY A 285 -15.00 15.19 -12.86
C GLY A 285 -14.12 13.97 -12.60
N LEU A 286 -14.52 13.08 -11.69
CA LEU A 286 -13.79 11.83 -11.39
C LEU A 286 -13.72 10.91 -12.61
N LEU A 287 -14.82 10.77 -13.36
CA LEU A 287 -14.84 9.99 -14.60
C LEU A 287 -13.93 10.60 -15.66
N GLY A 288 -13.93 11.94 -15.79
CA GLY A 288 -13.04 12.65 -16.69
C GLY A 288 -11.55 12.44 -16.38
N VAL A 289 -11.19 12.41 -15.11
CA VAL A 289 -9.82 12.07 -14.67
C VAL A 289 -9.51 10.59 -14.92
N ALA A 290 -10.43 9.70 -14.58
CA ALA A 290 -10.23 8.26 -14.79
C ALA A 290 -9.98 7.95 -16.28
N ARG A 291 -10.76 8.52 -17.20
CA ARG A 291 -10.55 8.38 -18.66
C ARG A 291 -9.17 8.79 -19.15
N ARG A 292 -8.58 9.81 -18.50
CA ARG A 292 -7.30 10.39 -18.95
C ARG A 292 -6.10 9.75 -18.29
N TYR A 293 -6.23 9.27 -17.05
CA TYR A 293 -5.09 8.92 -16.21
C TYR A 293 -5.18 7.55 -15.56
N VAL A 294 -6.25 6.79 -15.78
CA VAL A 294 -6.39 5.43 -15.25
C VAL A 294 -6.40 4.44 -16.40
N ILE A 295 -5.65 3.36 -16.24
CA ILE A 295 -5.67 2.20 -17.14
C ILE A 295 -6.15 0.99 -16.34
N THR A 296 -7.09 0.26 -16.90
CA THR A 296 -7.56 -1.01 -16.34
C THR A 296 -7.36 -2.16 -17.34
N ASP A 297 -7.54 -3.39 -16.91
CA ASP A 297 -7.62 -4.51 -17.84
C ASP A 297 -8.89 -4.42 -18.71
N ALA A 298 -8.77 -4.84 -19.97
CA ALA A 298 -9.80 -4.62 -20.99
C ALA A 298 -11.12 -5.37 -20.73
N GLY A 299 -11.10 -6.45 -19.94
CA GLY A 299 -12.28 -7.26 -19.62
C GLY A 299 -12.99 -6.85 -18.33
N TRP A 300 -12.53 -5.84 -17.63
CA TRP A 300 -13.16 -5.42 -16.36
C TRP A 300 -14.40 -4.55 -16.60
N ASN A 301 -15.56 -5.07 -16.30
CA ASN A 301 -16.79 -4.28 -16.31
C ASN A 301 -16.89 -3.41 -15.04
N LEU A 302 -16.45 -2.16 -15.14
CA LEU A 302 -16.41 -1.23 -14.02
C LEU A 302 -17.82 -0.86 -13.49
N LEU A 303 -18.88 -0.99 -14.32
CA LEU A 303 -20.26 -0.74 -13.85
C LEU A 303 -20.73 -1.88 -12.96
N ASP A 304 -20.47 -3.12 -13.36
CA ASP A 304 -20.77 -4.29 -12.53
C ASP A 304 -19.99 -4.25 -11.23
N PHE A 305 -18.69 -3.92 -11.31
CA PHE A 305 -17.86 -3.70 -10.13
C PHE A 305 -18.41 -2.61 -9.22
N ALA A 306 -18.85 -1.45 -9.76
CA ALA A 306 -19.44 -0.37 -8.97
C ALA A 306 -20.73 -0.80 -8.28
N THR A 307 -21.55 -1.66 -8.88
CA THR A 307 -22.76 -2.21 -8.23
C THR A 307 -22.40 -3.13 -7.07
N GLN A 308 -21.34 -3.95 -7.22
CA GLN A 308 -20.84 -4.81 -6.14
C GLN A 308 -20.25 -3.97 -4.99
N MET A 309 -19.60 -2.84 -5.30
CA MET A 309 -19.03 -1.93 -4.29
C MET A 309 -20.08 -1.34 -3.34
N LYS A 310 -21.36 -1.25 -3.73
CA LYS A 310 -22.44 -0.84 -2.81
C LYS A 310 -22.53 -1.75 -1.59
N TYR A 311 -22.27 -3.03 -1.75
CA TYR A 311 -22.27 -4.01 -0.66
C TYR A 311 -21.01 -3.94 0.21
N LEU A 312 -19.89 -3.45 -0.31
CA LEU A 312 -18.67 -3.17 0.45
C LEU A 312 -18.77 -1.92 1.31
N THR A 313 -19.76 -1.06 1.03
CA THR A 313 -19.95 0.20 1.77
C THR A 313 -20.41 0.00 3.22
N SER A 314 -20.91 -1.17 3.60
CA SER A 314 -21.24 -1.53 4.98
C SER A 314 -20.11 -2.23 5.73
N GLY A 315 -19.05 -2.68 5.03
CA GLY A 315 -17.92 -3.42 5.57
C GLY A 315 -16.62 -2.61 5.56
N HIS A 316 -15.73 -2.92 6.49
CA HIS A 316 -14.43 -2.29 6.57
C HIS A 316 -13.47 -2.96 5.57
N LEU A 317 -12.75 -2.17 4.79
CA LEU A 317 -11.55 -2.63 4.08
C LEU A 317 -10.42 -2.72 5.12
N LEU A 318 -9.88 -3.91 5.31
CA LEU A 318 -8.78 -4.13 6.23
C LEU A 318 -7.46 -4.10 5.47
N PHE A 319 -6.68 -3.06 5.66
CA PHE A 319 -5.33 -2.99 5.10
C PHE A 319 -4.28 -3.62 6.01
N ARG A 320 -3.33 -4.31 5.39
CA ARG A 320 -2.11 -4.82 6.00
C ARG A 320 -0.93 -4.55 5.07
N THR A 321 0.29 -4.53 5.60
CA THR A 321 1.52 -4.52 4.80
C THR A 321 2.13 -5.91 4.83
N LEU A 322 2.59 -6.42 3.70
CA LEU A 322 3.30 -7.71 3.65
C LEU A 322 4.58 -7.64 4.49
N PRO A 323 4.92 -8.71 5.24
CA PRO A 323 6.08 -8.69 6.11
C PRO A 323 7.38 -8.76 5.30
N ILE A 324 8.38 -8.02 5.75
CA ILE A 324 9.77 -8.20 5.34
C ILE A 324 10.52 -9.03 6.37
N GLN A 325 11.47 -9.83 5.95
CA GLN A 325 12.31 -10.64 6.82
C GLN A 325 13.43 -9.83 7.45
N SER A 326 14.15 -9.07 6.61
CA SER A 326 15.25 -8.20 7.00
C SER A 326 15.54 -7.20 5.89
N TYR A 327 16.42 -6.25 6.19
CA TYR A 327 17.01 -5.36 5.19
C TYR A 327 18.29 -5.99 4.65
N GLY A 328 18.59 -5.74 3.37
CA GLY A 328 19.80 -6.19 2.70
C GLY A 328 20.22 -5.23 1.62
N THR A 329 21.23 -5.61 0.86
CA THR A 329 21.71 -4.87 -0.32
C THR A 329 21.77 -5.81 -1.51
N TRP A 330 21.54 -5.28 -2.72
CA TRP A 330 21.54 -6.05 -3.96
C TRP A 330 21.96 -5.18 -5.17
N GLY A 331 22.53 -5.84 -6.16
CA GLY A 331 22.76 -5.25 -7.49
C GLY A 331 24.06 -4.47 -7.65
N THR A 332 24.24 -3.97 -8.87
CA THR A 332 25.32 -3.06 -9.25
C THR A 332 24.71 -1.94 -10.10
N PRO A 333 24.67 -0.68 -9.63
CA PRO A 333 25.15 -0.22 -8.31
C PRO A 333 24.37 -0.84 -7.14
N VAL A 334 25.00 -0.91 -5.97
CA VAL A 334 24.42 -1.47 -4.77
C VAL A 334 23.22 -0.64 -4.32
N GLN A 335 22.08 -1.30 -4.09
CA GLN A 335 20.83 -0.72 -3.64
C GLN A 335 20.36 -1.39 -2.35
N ASP A 336 19.73 -0.61 -1.46
CA ASP A 336 19.04 -1.16 -0.30
C ASP A 336 17.77 -1.89 -0.75
N VAL A 337 17.55 -3.09 -0.23
CA VAL A 337 16.40 -3.95 -0.52
C VAL A 337 15.79 -4.54 0.75
N ASN A 338 14.54 -4.93 0.67
CA ASN A 338 13.90 -5.76 1.67
C ASN A 338 14.05 -7.24 1.27
N LEU A 339 14.60 -8.05 2.14
CA LEU A 339 14.62 -9.49 1.97
C LEU A 339 13.27 -10.06 2.45
N VAL A 340 12.63 -10.88 1.64
CA VAL A 340 11.30 -11.43 1.90
C VAL A 340 11.30 -12.95 1.88
N ASP A 341 10.42 -13.55 2.66
CA ASP A 341 10.11 -14.99 2.60
C ASP A 341 8.84 -15.19 1.79
N VAL A 342 9.00 -15.64 0.54
CA VAL A 342 7.91 -15.86 -0.40
C VAL A 342 6.87 -16.86 0.14
N HIS A 343 7.32 -17.94 0.80
CA HIS A 343 6.42 -18.95 1.36
C HIS A 343 5.58 -18.39 2.51
N GLN A 344 6.19 -17.59 3.39
CA GLN A 344 5.48 -16.90 4.45
C GLN A 344 4.44 -15.92 3.88
N ILE A 345 4.82 -15.11 2.86
CA ILE A 345 3.91 -14.19 2.19
C ILE A 345 2.71 -14.93 1.59
N GLN A 346 2.95 -16.00 0.83
CA GLN A 346 1.90 -16.81 0.22
C GLN A 346 0.96 -17.39 1.26
N THR A 347 1.50 -17.90 2.37
CA THR A 347 0.70 -18.44 3.49
C THR A 347 -0.21 -17.37 4.10
N ILE A 348 0.33 -16.15 4.36
CA ILE A 348 -0.43 -15.04 4.93
C ILE A 348 -1.53 -14.56 3.98
N VAL A 349 -1.20 -14.40 2.70
CA VAL A 349 -2.16 -13.92 1.69
C VAL A 349 -3.27 -14.95 1.50
N HIS A 350 -2.91 -16.24 1.35
CA HIS A 350 -3.91 -17.30 1.16
C HIS A 350 -4.85 -17.43 2.35
N ALA A 351 -4.32 -17.44 3.57
CA ALA A 351 -5.13 -17.50 4.79
C ALA A 351 -6.09 -16.30 4.96
N ALA A 352 -5.69 -15.11 4.48
CA ALA A 352 -6.52 -13.91 4.54
C ALA A 352 -7.61 -13.89 3.45
N PHE A 353 -7.31 -14.39 2.25
CA PHE A 353 -8.21 -14.35 1.09
C PHE A 353 -9.18 -15.54 1.07
N TYR A 354 -8.72 -16.71 1.50
CA TYR A 354 -9.47 -17.96 1.45
C TYR A 354 -9.53 -18.64 2.82
N PRO A 355 -10.15 -17.99 3.83
CA PRO A 355 -10.27 -18.58 5.15
C PRO A 355 -11.08 -19.88 5.09
N PRO A 356 -10.73 -20.91 5.87
CA PRO A 356 -11.45 -22.17 5.90
C PRO A 356 -12.93 -21.95 6.28
N PRO A 357 -13.86 -22.78 5.76
CA PRO A 357 -15.29 -22.69 6.10
C PRO A 357 -15.49 -22.77 7.62
N GLY A 358 -16.19 -21.79 8.21
CA GLY A 358 -16.45 -21.73 9.65
C GLY A 358 -15.46 -20.87 10.44
N ALA A 359 -14.38 -20.39 9.87
CA ALA A 359 -13.57 -19.32 10.47
C ALA A 359 -14.38 -18.03 10.47
N ARG A 360 -15.17 -17.81 11.49
CA ARG A 360 -15.77 -16.49 11.76
C ARG A 360 -14.60 -15.52 11.89
N ALA A 361 -14.68 -14.37 11.23
CA ALA A 361 -13.78 -13.25 11.51
C ALA A 361 -13.94 -12.93 13.00
N GLY A 362 -13.03 -13.52 13.78
CA GLY A 362 -13.13 -13.52 15.24
C GLY A 362 -13.04 -12.11 15.76
N SER A 363 -14.05 -11.68 16.48
CA SER A 363 -13.85 -10.80 17.61
C SER A 363 -12.62 -11.35 18.37
N THR A 364 -11.66 -10.49 18.63
CA THR A 364 -10.52 -10.78 19.51
C THR A 364 -11.04 -11.11 20.91
N HIS A 365 -11.43 -12.36 21.10
CA HIS A 365 -11.52 -12.91 22.45
C HIS A 365 -10.09 -13.36 22.83
N HIS A 366 -9.46 -12.57 23.67
CA HIS A 366 -8.29 -12.98 24.39
C HIS A 366 -8.63 -14.24 25.19
N HIS A 367 -8.20 -15.41 24.72
CA HIS A 367 -8.09 -16.55 25.59
C HIS A 367 -6.90 -16.33 26.52
N HIS A 368 -7.20 -16.12 27.79
CA HIS A 368 -6.22 -16.13 28.86
C HIS A 368 -5.51 -17.49 28.89
N ALA A 369 -4.28 -17.51 28.39
CA ALA A 369 -3.28 -18.45 28.85
C ALA A 369 -2.76 -17.90 30.18
N THR A 370 -2.59 -18.74 31.18
CA THR A 370 -2.09 -18.49 32.52
C THR A 370 -0.91 -17.50 32.53
N PRO A 371 -0.83 -16.52 33.44
CA PRO A 371 0.02 -15.36 33.32
C PRO A 371 1.50 -15.69 33.45
N ALA A 372 2.19 -15.86 32.33
CA ALA A 372 3.56 -15.39 32.24
C ALA A 372 3.46 -13.85 32.24
N GLY A 373 4.13 -13.17 33.15
CA GLY A 373 4.06 -11.72 33.28
C GLY A 373 4.16 -10.97 31.94
N PRO A 374 3.69 -9.72 31.84
CA PRO A 374 3.58 -8.98 30.59
C PRO A 374 4.90 -9.05 29.83
N PRO A 375 4.89 -9.30 28.51
CA PRO A 375 6.11 -9.40 27.73
C PRO A 375 6.91 -8.11 27.83
N ALA A 376 8.21 -8.21 28.17
CA ALA A 376 9.06 -7.04 28.32
C ALA A 376 9.31 -6.35 26.96
N THR A 377 9.39 -5.03 26.99
CA THR A 377 9.82 -4.21 25.84
C THR A 377 11.34 -4.27 25.70
N VAL A 378 11.86 -4.57 24.50
CA VAL A 378 13.30 -4.72 24.25
C VAL A 378 13.87 -3.53 23.51
N ASP A 379 14.77 -2.78 24.16
CA ASP A 379 15.55 -1.68 23.59
C ASP A 379 16.93 -2.22 23.22
N VAL A 380 17.33 -2.13 21.94
CA VAL A 380 18.60 -2.70 21.45
C VAL A 380 19.49 -1.62 20.86
N TYR A 381 20.73 -1.55 21.35
CA TYR A 381 21.73 -0.59 20.88
C TYR A 381 22.98 -1.31 20.36
N ASN A 382 23.43 -0.89 19.16
CA ASN A 382 24.56 -1.47 18.50
C ASN A 382 25.87 -0.80 18.93
N GLY A 383 26.75 -1.53 19.58
CA GLY A 383 28.13 -1.14 19.93
C GLY A 383 29.17 -1.91 19.10
N THR A 384 28.78 -2.44 17.94
CA THR A 384 29.66 -3.17 17.01
C THR A 384 29.82 -2.41 15.69
N SER A 385 30.72 -2.86 14.84
CA SER A 385 30.88 -2.37 13.45
C SER A 385 29.89 -2.97 12.46
N VAL A 386 29.04 -3.94 12.89
CA VAL A 386 28.07 -4.61 12.02
C VAL A 386 26.87 -3.69 11.80
N TYR A 387 26.66 -3.31 10.58
CA TYR A 387 25.58 -2.39 10.21
C TYR A 387 24.20 -3.02 10.49
N HIS A 388 23.26 -2.24 11.01
CA HIS A 388 21.88 -2.67 11.35
C HIS A 388 21.71 -3.81 12.38
N LEU A 389 22.77 -4.26 13.08
CA LEU A 389 22.69 -5.41 13.98
C LEU A 389 21.63 -5.21 15.10
N ALA A 390 21.50 -3.99 15.64
CA ALA A 390 20.48 -3.70 16.67
C ALA A 390 19.05 -3.93 16.17
N ALA A 391 18.75 -3.55 14.93
CA ALA A 391 17.44 -3.77 14.33
C ALA A 391 17.16 -5.25 14.10
N GLN A 392 18.15 -5.99 13.63
CA GLN A 392 18.05 -7.44 13.39
C GLN A 392 17.84 -8.21 14.69
N VAL A 393 18.59 -7.89 15.73
CA VAL A 393 18.47 -8.51 17.06
C VAL A 393 17.09 -8.19 17.67
N ARG A 394 16.65 -6.93 17.63
CA ARG A 394 15.30 -6.57 18.09
C ARG A 394 14.23 -7.37 17.35
N ALA A 395 14.34 -7.48 16.02
CA ALA A 395 13.41 -8.24 15.22
C ALA A 395 13.36 -9.72 15.62
N ALA A 396 14.50 -10.34 15.89
CA ALA A 396 14.57 -11.72 16.37
C ALA A 396 13.89 -11.87 17.74
N LEU A 397 14.13 -10.95 18.65
CA LEU A 397 13.51 -10.98 19.98
C LEU A 397 11.99 -10.78 19.92
N VAL A 398 11.52 -9.89 19.04
CA VAL A 398 10.08 -9.68 18.82
C VAL A 398 9.43 -10.93 18.28
N ARG A 399 10.07 -11.66 17.34
CA ARG A 399 9.62 -13.01 16.93
C ARG A 399 9.55 -14.01 18.09
N GLY A 400 10.43 -13.85 19.08
CA GLY A 400 10.42 -14.62 20.32
C GLY A 400 9.38 -14.19 21.35
N GLY A 401 8.46 -13.26 20.99
CA GLY A 401 7.33 -12.85 21.84
C GLY A 401 7.59 -11.63 22.74
N TYR A 402 8.67 -10.87 22.52
CA TYR A 402 8.95 -9.62 23.25
C TYR A 402 8.32 -8.41 22.53
N LEU A 403 8.09 -7.32 23.28
CA LEU A 403 7.57 -6.08 22.68
C LEU A 403 8.71 -5.26 22.06
N ALA A 404 8.46 -4.65 20.90
CA ALA A 404 9.44 -3.81 20.20
C ALA A 404 9.67 -2.50 20.97
N GLY A 405 10.92 -2.25 21.39
CA GLY A 405 11.39 -0.99 21.95
C GLY A 405 12.26 -0.19 20.98
N LYS A 406 13.14 0.65 21.51
CA LYS A 406 14.04 1.52 20.73
C LYS A 406 15.20 0.74 20.13
N THR A 407 15.72 1.23 18.99
CA THR A 407 17.01 0.82 18.43
C THR A 407 17.90 2.05 18.27
N GLY A 408 19.22 1.84 18.34
CA GLY A 408 20.19 2.91 18.15
C GLY A 408 21.60 2.37 18.16
N ASN A 409 22.57 3.28 18.14
CA ASN A 409 24.00 2.96 18.28
C ASN A 409 24.48 3.37 19.69
N THR A 410 25.51 2.70 20.17
CA THR A 410 26.22 3.02 21.41
C THR A 410 27.72 3.00 21.16
N ALA A 411 28.52 3.46 22.11
CA ALA A 411 29.96 3.34 22.04
C ALA A 411 30.39 1.87 21.86
N SER A 412 31.48 1.65 21.14
CA SER A 412 32.03 0.31 20.89
C SER A 412 32.28 -0.43 22.22
N ARG A 413 31.90 -1.69 22.26
CA ARG A 413 31.96 -2.52 23.47
C ARG A 413 32.61 -3.88 23.17
N PRO A 414 33.44 -4.38 24.07
CA PRO A 414 34.06 -5.71 23.90
C PRO A 414 33.04 -6.84 24.13
N THR A 415 32.01 -6.62 24.96
CA THR A 415 31.02 -7.64 25.33
C THR A 415 29.60 -7.07 25.32
N THR A 416 28.63 -7.93 24.99
CA THR A 416 27.20 -7.60 25.10
C THR A 416 26.80 -7.43 26.55
N ALA A 417 25.94 -6.45 26.86
CA ALA A 417 25.35 -6.26 28.17
C ALA A 417 23.84 -6.23 28.09
N VAL A 418 23.17 -6.85 29.07
CA VAL A 418 21.72 -6.87 29.20
C VAL A 418 21.31 -6.25 30.53
N TRP A 419 20.58 -5.16 30.47
CA TRP A 419 20.09 -4.45 31.65
C TRP A 419 18.55 -4.46 31.64
N PHE A 420 17.95 -4.41 32.85
CA PHE A 420 16.50 -4.42 32.94
C PHE A 420 15.96 -3.47 33.99
N GLY A 421 14.76 -2.95 33.73
CA GLY A 421 13.98 -2.18 34.67
C GLY A 421 13.06 -3.06 35.51
N ALA A 422 12.40 -2.45 36.50
CA ALA A 422 11.48 -3.14 37.40
C ALA A 422 10.45 -3.99 36.61
N GLY A 423 10.22 -5.22 37.07
CA GLY A 423 9.26 -6.14 36.48
C GLY A 423 9.74 -6.91 35.25
N ALA A 424 10.91 -6.56 34.64
CA ALA A 424 11.39 -7.21 33.40
C ALA A 424 12.45 -8.30 33.67
N GLU A 425 12.77 -8.63 34.89
CA GLU A 425 13.84 -9.58 35.24
C GLU A 425 13.69 -10.97 34.59
N PRO A 426 12.51 -11.65 34.60
CA PRO A 426 12.36 -12.97 33.99
C PRO A 426 12.67 -12.94 32.49
N SER A 427 12.22 -11.91 31.79
CA SER A 427 12.48 -11.68 30.38
C SER A 427 13.95 -11.38 30.11
N ALA A 428 14.55 -10.51 30.92
CA ALA A 428 15.97 -10.15 30.79
C ALA A 428 16.90 -11.35 30.99
N ARG A 429 16.60 -12.23 31.94
CA ARG A 429 17.37 -13.48 32.15
C ARG A 429 17.29 -14.42 30.94
N LYS A 430 16.11 -14.55 30.33
CA LYS A 430 15.96 -15.35 29.09
C LYS A 430 16.76 -14.74 27.95
N ILE A 431 16.68 -13.44 27.74
CA ILE A 431 17.41 -12.72 26.70
C ILE A 431 18.93 -12.82 26.92
N ALA A 432 19.40 -12.61 28.16
CA ALA A 432 20.81 -12.64 28.48
C ALA A 432 21.47 -14.01 28.15
N ARG A 433 20.74 -15.12 28.35
CA ARG A 433 21.19 -16.45 27.97
C ARG A 433 21.46 -16.61 26.47
N LEU A 434 20.68 -15.91 25.63
CA LEU A 434 20.87 -15.95 24.17
C LEU A 434 22.21 -15.35 23.74
N PHE A 435 22.76 -14.44 24.55
CA PHE A 435 24.04 -13.78 24.32
C PHE A 435 25.16 -14.32 25.22
N GLY A 436 24.92 -15.36 26.02
CA GLY A 436 25.90 -15.92 26.94
C GLY A 436 26.32 -14.96 28.06
N VAL A 437 25.44 -14.02 28.45
CA VAL A 437 25.73 -12.98 29.47
C VAL A 437 24.73 -13.02 30.63
N THR A 438 25.04 -12.31 31.69
CA THR A 438 24.15 -12.16 32.85
C THR A 438 23.36 -10.84 32.76
N ALA A 439 22.05 -10.91 32.98
CA ALA A 439 21.22 -9.72 33.11
C ALA A 439 21.44 -8.98 34.43
N ARG A 440 21.49 -7.63 34.39
CA ARG A 440 21.69 -6.79 35.59
C ARG A 440 20.55 -5.76 35.72
N PRO A 441 20.04 -5.54 36.93
CA PRO A 441 19.07 -4.48 37.15
C PRO A 441 19.70 -3.10 36.91
N SER A 442 18.92 -2.15 36.43
CA SER A 442 19.36 -0.79 36.19
C SER A 442 18.21 0.20 36.35
N ALA A 443 18.37 1.19 37.22
CA ALA A 443 17.41 2.27 37.40
C ALA A 443 17.28 3.19 36.16
N SER A 444 18.25 3.14 35.23
CA SER A 444 18.21 3.91 34.00
C SER A 444 17.34 3.25 32.91
N VAL A 445 16.86 2.02 33.14
CA VAL A 445 15.97 1.28 32.23
C VAL A 445 14.53 1.41 32.72
N PRO A 446 13.58 1.86 31.91
CA PRO A 446 12.18 1.98 32.35
C PRO A 446 11.60 0.64 32.84
N ALA A 447 10.57 0.71 33.68
CA ALA A 447 9.84 -0.48 34.13
C ALA A 447 9.32 -1.28 32.96
N SER A 448 9.36 -2.62 33.07
CA SER A 448 8.99 -3.58 32.01
C SER A 448 9.87 -3.53 30.74
N HIS A 449 11.00 -2.80 30.75
CA HIS A 449 11.95 -2.75 29.63
C HIS A 449 13.20 -3.60 29.91
N VAL A 450 13.75 -4.15 28.82
CA VAL A 450 15.08 -4.77 28.77
C VAL A 450 15.93 -4.02 27.76
N ARG A 451 17.06 -3.47 28.19
CA ARG A 451 18.03 -2.77 27.35
C ARG A 451 19.21 -3.68 27.03
N ILE A 452 19.47 -3.87 25.74
CA ILE A 452 20.54 -4.71 25.24
C ILE A 452 21.55 -3.80 24.55
N LEU A 453 22.80 -3.85 24.99
CA LEU A 453 23.93 -3.16 24.37
C LEU A 453 24.81 -4.22 23.73
N LEU A 454 24.79 -4.30 22.40
CA LEU A 454 25.52 -5.32 21.63
C LEU A 454 27.02 -4.99 21.63
N GLY A 455 27.85 -5.98 21.95
CA GLY A 455 29.30 -5.92 21.94
C GLY A 455 29.92 -6.75 20.81
N ALA A 456 31.25 -6.73 20.71
CA ALA A 456 31.98 -7.48 19.71
C ALA A 456 31.60 -8.97 19.73
N GLY A 457 31.41 -9.57 18.55
CA GLY A 457 30.97 -10.95 18.40
C GLY A 457 29.48 -11.21 18.64
N ALA A 458 28.66 -10.18 18.91
CA ALA A 458 27.22 -10.34 19.00
C ALA A 458 26.65 -10.77 17.65
N THR A 459 25.79 -11.78 17.65
CA THR A 459 25.07 -12.29 16.49
C THR A 459 23.56 -12.21 16.74
N VAL A 460 22.79 -12.29 15.66
CA VAL A 460 21.32 -12.35 15.76
C VAL A 460 20.94 -13.69 16.41
N PRO A 461 20.21 -13.72 17.54
CA PRO A 461 19.85 -14.95 18.18
C PRO A 461 18.83 -15.74 17.35
N ASN A 462 19.08 -17.05 17.18
CA ASN A 462 18.13 -17.96 16.55
C ASN A 462 17.07 -18.36 17.57
N LEU A 463 15.93 -17.71 17.56
CA LEU A 463 14.77 -18.04 18.38
C LEU A 463 13.79 -18.86 17.53
N GLN A 464 13.84 -20.19 17.66
CA GLN A 464 12.77 -21.04 17.16
C GLN A 464 11.49 -20.75 17.96
N PRO A 465 10.31 -20.65 17.32
CA PRO A 465 9.06 -20.62 18.06
C PRO A 465 8.95 -21.92 18.86
N SER A 466 8.69 -21.80 20.17
CA SER A 466 8.54 -22.94 21.07
C SER A 466 7.43 -23.85 20.55
N SER A 467 7.82 -25.08 20.16
CA SER A 467 6.90 -26.14 19.79
C SER A 467 6.16 -26.62 21.05
N SER A 468 4.89 -26.29 21.14
CA SER A 468 3.89 -27.00 21.96
C SER A 468 2.83 -27.57 21.01
N PRO A 469 2.19 -28.71 21.34
CA PRO A 469 1.51 -29.58 20.36
C PRO A 469 0.30 -28.87 19.71
N SER A 470 0.14 -29.16 18.44
CA SER A 470 -0.86 -28.66 17.53
C SER A 470 -2.26 -28.55 18.14
N PRO A 471 -2.86 -27.39 18.07
CA PRO A 471 -4.26 -27.29 17.67
C PRO A 471 -4.38 -26.41 16.43
N SER A 472 -5.44 -26.63 15.69
CA SER A 472 -5.94 -25.94 14.50
C SER A 472 -5.41 -24.53 14.16
N PRO A 473 -5.36 -24.11 12.89
CA PRO A 473 -4.63 -22.94 12.43
C PRO A 473 -5.13 -21.67 13.10
N THR A 474 -4.40 -21.26 14.13
CA THR A 474 -4.57 -19.95 14.77
C THR A 474 -4.01 -18.90 13.81
N VAL A 475 -4.86 -17.96 13.43
CA VAL A 475 -4.47 -16.76 12.72
C VAL A 475 -3.33 -16.09 13.48
N ILE A 476 -2.10 -16.20 12.97
CA ILE A 476 -0.93 -15.53 13.53
C ILE A 476 -1.09 -14.03 13.27
N PRO A 477 -1.13 -13.18 14.32
CA PRO A 477 -0.99 -11.75 14.11
C PRO A 477 0.38 -11.51 13.46
N SER A 478 0.43 -10.87 12.32
CA SER A 478 1.68 -10.51 11.64
C SER A 478 2.41 -9.42 12.42
N THR A 479 3.17 -9.81 13.42
CA THR A 479 4.17 -8.97 14.08
C THR A 479 5.56 -9.30 13.54
N GLY A 480 5.71 -9.31 12.24
CA GLY A 480 7.01 -9.12 11.60
C GLY A 480 7.44 -7.67 11.79
N PRO A 481 8.72 -7.34 11.65
CA PRO A 481 9.23 -6.04 12.00
C PRO A 481 8.57 -4.87 11.30
N GLN A 482 7.46 -4.98 10.61
CA GLN A 482 6.70 -3.83 10.08
C GLN A 482 5.52 -4.15 9.17
N GLY A 483 4.86 -5.27 9.33
CA GLY A 483 3.56 -5.53 8.71
C GLY A 483 2.43 -5.31 9.73
N GLY A 484 2.15 -4.07 10.11
CA GLY A 484 1.04 -3.75 11.01
C GLY A 484 -0.22 -3.36 10.25
N ALA A 485 -1.39 -3.83 10.68
CA ALA A 485 -2.65 -3.22 10.26
C ALA A 485 -2.70 -1.77 10.77
N VAL A 486 -3.13 -0.82 9.93
CA VAL A 486 -3.51 0.52 10.39
C VAL A 486 -4.82 0.38 11.17
N THR A 487 -4.72 0.08 12.48
CA THR A 487 -5.87 -0.31 13.31
C THR A 487 -6.38 0.77 14.24
N ALA A 488 -5.73 1.92 14.32
CA ALA A 488 -6.23 3.02 15.14
C ALA A 488 -7.23 3.87 14.36
N ILE A 489 -8.50 3.47 14.37
CA ILE A 489 -9.59 4.33 13.91
C ILE A 489 -9.64 5.53 14.86
N GLY A 490 -9.21 6.70 14.40
CA GLY A 490 -9.34 7.96 15.13
C GLY A 490 -10.82 8.32 15.34
N ARG A 491 -11.08 9.31 16.21
CA ARG A 491 -12.45 9.76 16.56
C ARG A 491 -13.37 10.07 15.36
N ARG A 492 -12.81 10.32 14.16
CA ARG A 492 -13.54 10.61 12.92
C ARG A 492 -13.57 9.44 11.93
N GLY A 493 -13.16 8.24 12.32
CA GLY A 493 -13.10 7.08 11.42
C GLY A 493 -11.91 7.09 10.45
N ILE A 494 -10.93 8.00 10.64
CA ILE A 494 -9.70 8.12 9.86
C ILE A 494 -8.53 7.74 10.78
N PRO A 495 -7.67 6.78 10.39
CA PRO A 495 -6.54 6.37 11.21
C PRO A 495 -5.47 7.46 11.30
N CYS A 496 -4.83 7.61 12.48
CA CYS A 496 -3.65 8.46 12.62
C CYS A 496 -2.38 7.65 12.32
N VAL A 497 -1.58 8.14 11.39
CA VAL A 497 -0.33 7.53 10.91
C VAL A 497 0.90 8.40 11.22
N ASN A 498 2.09 7.84 11.10
CA ASN A 498 3.36 8.59 11.23
C ASN A 498 3.68 9.36 9.96
#